data_df1fd4489df31c2416ed401770bb6fcc
#
_entry.id   df1fd4489df31c2416ed401770bb6fcc
#
_cell.length_a   1.000
_cell.length_b   1.000
_cell.length_c   1.000
_cell.angle_alpha   90.00
_cell.angle_beta   90.00
_cell.angle_gamma   90.00
#
_symmetry.space_group_name_H-M   'P 1'
#
loop_
_entity.id
_entity.type
_entity.pdbx_description
1 polymer ?
#
loop_
_entity_poly.entity_id
_entity_poly.type
_entity_poly.pdbx_seq_one_letter_code
_entity_poly.pdbx_strand_id
1 'polypeptide(L)'
;MKTVLMLLLCSCYFIKQVNGQENNEVIKPDFITQIPRDIEGCTGLYTFDSTAFKKKAYIIETDLRQTAYIKINGKLIKLKLLNNKNLPGETYKSTYSGDGYTVILISKTVKQIDVEKSLDSGTLEIIKDKQKLKVKVHGISGC
;
A
#
# COMPACT_ATOMS: atom_id res chain seq x y z
N MET A 1 71.79 26.95 22.58
CA MET A 1 70.36 27.17 22.94
C MET A 1 69.53 26.70 21.77
N LYS A 2 68.85 25.55 21.93
CA LYS A 2 68.06 24.91 20.87
C LYS A 2 66.56 25.19 21.15
N THR A 3 65.97 25.97 20.27
CA THR A 3 64.53 26.28 20.33
C THR A 3 63.75 25.17 19.59
N VAL A 4 63.02 24.37 20.34
CA VAL A 4 62.13 23.34 19.76
C VAL A 4 60.81 23.98 19.41
N LEU A 5 60.54 24.03 18.12
CA LEU A 5 59.25 24.52 17.53
C LEU A 5 58.27 23.35 17.53
N MET A 6 57.33 23.38 18.43
CA MET A 6 56.26 22.36 18.53
C MET A 6 55.13 22.69 17.60
N LEU A 7 55.08 22.02 16.46
CA LEU A 7 53.96 22.09 15.46
C LEU A 7 52.77 21.32 16.00
N LEU A 8 51.73 22.05 16.47
CA LEU A 8 50.41 21.52 16.79
C LEU A 8 49.64 21.27 15.49
N LEU A 9 49.60 20.01 15.06
CA LEU A 9 48.70 19.56 13.99
C LEU A 9 47.26 19.47 14.52
N CYS A 10 46.50 20.53 14.24
CA CYS A 10 45.06 20.56 14.48
C CYS A 10 44.36 19.74 13.37
N SER A 11 44.16 18.44 13.60
CA SER A 11 43.33 17.60 12.74
C SER A 11 41.87 17.93 12.94
N CYS A 12 41.34 18.80 12.09
CA CYS A 12 39.89 19.01 11.99
C CYS A 12 39.22 17.76 11.44
N TYR A 13 38.71 16.92 12.33
CA TYR A 13 37.76 15.87 11.95
C TYR A 13 36.46 16.56 11.50
N PHE A 14 36.27 16.70 10.20
CA PHE A 14 34.97 16.99 9.60
C PHE A 14 34.07 15.78 9.80
N ILE A 15 33.32 15.78 10.89
CA ILE A 15 32.16 14.88 11.04
C ILE A 15 31.13 15.39 10.03
N LYS A 16 31.07 14.72 8.87
CA LYS A 16 29.91 14.85 7.98
C LYS A 16 28.70 14.31 8.76
N GLN A 17 27.94 15.23 9.35
CA GLN A 17 26.56 14.92 9.74
C GLN A 17 25.81 14.59 8.46
N VAL A 18 25.63 13.29 8.21
CA VAL A 18 24.63 12.81 7.29
C VAL A 18 23.28 13.11 7.93
N ASN A 19 22.76 14.29 7.63
CA ASN A 19 21.37 14.61 7.87
C ASN A 19 20.57 13.67 6.95
N GLY A 20 20.22 12.50 7.47
CA GLY A 20 19.17 11.67 6.92
C GLY A 20 17.86 12.46 7.03
N GLN A 21 17.55 13.27 6.02
CA GLN A 21 16.19 13.71 5.82
C GLN A 21 15.38 12.43 5.59
N GLU A 22 14.70 11.97 6.67
CA GLU A 22 13.55 11.07 6.51
C GLU A 22 12.58 11.85 5.61
N ASN A 23 12.55 11.49 4.33
CA ASN A 23 11.50 11.93 3.43
C ASN A 23 10.20 11.33 3.96
N ASN A 24 9.54 12.06 4.84
CA ASN A 24 8.20 11.75 5.33
C ASN A 24 7.18 12.06 4.21
N GLU A 25 7.34 11.39 3.07
CA GLU A 25 6.39 11.50 1.97
C GLU A 25 5.05 10.95 2.45
N VAL A 26 4.03 11.81 2.50
CA VAL A 26 2.68 11.44 2.95
C VAL A 26 2.12 10.36 2.04
N ILE A 27 1.58 9.30 2.61
CA ILE A 27 0.94 8.21 1.86
C ILE A 27 -0.31 8.74 1.17
N LYS A 28 -0.30 8.79 -0.16
CA LYS A 28 -1.43 9.20 -0.98
C LYS A 28 -1.79 8.10 -1.99
N PRO A 29 -2.89 7.38 -1.78
CA PRO A 29 -3.39 6.44 -2.77
C PRO A 29 -3.87 7.17 -4.01
N ASP A 30 -3.50 6.65 -5.18
CA ASP A 30 -3.90 7.15 -6.48
C ASP A 30 -4.74 6.10 -7.22
N PHE A 31 -5.46 6.53 -8.26
CA PHE A 31 -6.25 5.61 -9.06
C PHE A 31 -5.39 4.79 -10.04
N ILE A 32 -5.67 3.50 -10.10
CA ILE A 32 -5.22 2.58 -11.13
C ILE A 32 -6.22 2.69 -12.27
N THR A 33 -5.77 3.10 -13.44
CA THR A 33 -6.62 3.31 -14.63
C THR A 33 -6.54 2.17 -15.63
N GLN A 34 -5.56 1.28 -15.47
CA GLN A 34 -5.38 0.09 -16.30
C GLN A 34 -5.13 -1.11 -15.41
N ILE A 35 -5.95 -2.13 -15.55
CA ILE A 35 -5.80 -3.40 -14.81
C ILE A 35 -4.50 -4.07 -15.27
N PRO A 36 -3.59 -4.42 -14.35
CA PRO A 36 -2.37 -5.16 -14.67
C PRO A 36 -2.69 -6.49 -15.36
N ARG A 37 -1.92 -6.83 -16.38
CA ARG A 37 -2.20 -8.00 -17.25
C ARG A 37 -2.05 -9.35 -16.55
N ASP A 38 -1.37 -9.40 -15.42
CA ASP A 38 -1.19 -10.60 -14.61
C ASP A 38 -2.27 -10.79 -13.52
N ILE A 39 -3.28 -9.92 -13.51
CA ILE A 39 -4.52 -10.17 -12.79
C ILE A 39 -5.51 -10.83 -13.73
N GLU A 40 -5.64 -12.14 -13.63
CA GLU A 40 -6.54 -12.96 -14.42
C GLU A 40 -7.49 -13.76 -13.53
N GLY A 41 -8.71 -14.03 -14.03
CA GLY A 41 -9.71 -14.82 -13.34
C GLY A 41 -10.47 -14.03 -12.28
N CYS A 42 -10.51 -14.56 -11.05
CA CYS A 42 -11.21 -13.92 -9.94
C CYS A 42 -10.51 -12.65 -9.51
N THR A 43 -11.25 -11.57 -9.37
CA THR A 43 -10.71 -10.25 -9.05
C THR A 43 -11.46 -9.57 -7.91
N GLY A 44 -10.75 -8.74 -7.16
CA GLY A 44 -11.32 -7.76 -6.23
C GLY A 44 -10.89 -6.37 -6.67
N LEU A 45 -11.84 -5.49 -6.91
CA LEU A 45 -11.63 -4.14 -7.38
C LEU A 45 -12.24 -3.18 -6.37
N TYR A 46 -11.43 -2.36 -5.71
CA TYR A 46 -11.89 -1.48 -4.64
C TYR A 46 -11.48 -0.03 -4.88
N THR A 47 -12.36 0.87 -4.48
CA THR A 47 -12.17 2.31 -4.62
C THR A 47 -12.78 3.07 -3.42
N PHE A 48 -12.64 4.39 -3.39
CA PHE A 48 -13.12 5.22 -2.28
C PHE A 48 -14.64 5.31 -2.19
N ASP A 49 -15.32 5.39 -3.32
CA ASP A 49 -16.77 5.62 -3.38
C ASP A 49 -17.41 5.10 -4.67
N SER A 50 -18.74 5.16 -4.72
CA SER A 50 -19.52 4.70 -5.87
C SER A 50 -19.28 5.52 -7.13
N THR A 51 -18.89 6.78 -7.03
CA THR A 51 -18.62 7.65 -8.19
C THR A 51 -17.32 7.22 -8.87
N ALA A 52 -16.26 6.99 -8.09
CA ALA A 52 -14.99 6.45 -8.59
C ALA A 52 -15.19 5.06 -9.19
N PHE A 53 -16.05 4.23 -8.57
CA PHE A 53 -16.39 2.91 -9.09
C PHE A 53 -17.02 2.98 -10.48
N LYS A 54 -18.00 3.86 -10.71
CA LYS A 54 -18.63 4.07 -12.03
C LYS A 54 -17.62 4.52 -13.09
N LYS A 55 -16.58 5.23 -12.70
CA LYS A 55 -15.49 5.68 -13.58
C LYS A 55 -14.40 4.62 -13.77
N LYS A 56 -14.55 3.42 -13.19
CA LYS A 56 -13.52 2.35 -13.19
C LYS A 56 -12.17 2.82 -12.68
N ALA A 57 -12.19 3.68 -11.66
CA ALA A 57 -11.01 4.23 -11.01
C ALA A 57 -10.81 3.51 -9.68
N TYR A 58 -9.90 2.54 -9.64
CA TYR A 58 -9.66 1.70 -8.48
C TYR A 58 -8.38 2.13 -7.76
N ILE A 59 -8.35 1.97 -6.43
CA ILE A 59 -7.15 2.26 -5.62
C ILE A 59 -6.38 1.00 -5.26
N ILE A 60 -7.06 -0.14 -5.22
CA ILE A 60 -6.44 -1.45 -5.07
C ILE A 60 -7.17 -2.47 -5.95
N GLU A 61 -6.40 -3.32 -6.59
CA GLU A 61 -6.85 -4.44 -7.42
C GLU A 61 -6.17 -5.71 -6.92
N THR A 62 -6.90 -6.81 -6.83
CA THR A 62 -6.37 -8.08 -6.33
C THR A 62 -6.89 -9.25 -7.16
N ASP A 63 -6.08 -10.30 -7.30
CA ASP A 63 -6.46 -11.59 -7.90
C ASP A 63 -7.20 -12.50 -6.91
N LEU A 64 -7.57 -12.00 -5.73
CA LEU A 64 -8.20 -12.74 -4.61
C LEU A 64 -7.40 -13.96 -4.14
N ARG A 65 -6.15 -14.12 -4.57
CA ARG A 65 -5.29 -15.27 -4.25
C ARG A 65 -3.98 -14.83 -3.62
N GLN A 66 -3.05 -14.35 -4.43
CA GLN A 66 -1.68 -14.07 -3.98
C GLN A 66 -1.19 -12.67 -4.26
N THR A 67 -1.83 -11.96 -5.20
CA THR A 67 -1.32 -10.71 -5.73
C THR A 67 -2.34 -9.59 -5.57
N ALA A 68 -1.85 -8.42 -5.21
CA ALA A 68 -2.60 -7.17 -5.31
C ALA A 68 -1.73 -6.08 -5.94
N TYR A 69 -2.38 -5.07 -6.48
CA TYR A 69 -1.75 -3.85 -6.95
C TYR A 69 -2.38 -2.66 -6.27
N ILE A 70 -1.55 -1.74 -5.85
CA ILE A 70 -1.95 -0.44 -5.30
C ILE A 70 -1.12 0.65 -5.98
N LYS A 71 -1.72 1.81 -6.20
CA LYS A 71 -0.97 2.96 -6.69
C LYS A 71 -0.83 3.97 -5.57
N ILE A 72 0.40 4.33 -5.22
CA ILE A 72 0.72 5.27 -4.13
C ILE A 72 1.70 6.31 -4.67
N ASN A 73 1.38 7.59 -4.48
CA ASN A 73 2.22 8.71 -4.91
C ASN A 73 2.66 8.58 -6.38
N GLY A 74 1.72 8.20 -7.26
CA GLY A 74 1.94 8.02 -8.69
C GLY A 74 2.62 6.70 -9.09
N LYS A 75 3.13 5.91 -8.14
CA LYS A 75 3.82 4.65 -8.41
C LYS A 75 2.88 3.46 -8.24
N LEU A 76 2.79 2.60 -9.26
CA LEU A 76 2.10 1.31 -9.17
C LEU A 76 2.99 0.31 -8.45
N ILE A 77 2.47 -0.30 -7.38
CA ILE A 77 3.18 -1.23 -6.52
C ILE A 77 2.50 -2.59 -6.57
N LYS A 78 3.28 -3.61 -6.91
CA LYS A 78 2.85 -5.01 -6.81
C LYS A 78 3.05 -5.50 -5.38
N LEU A 79 2.00 -6.07 -4.82
CA LEU A 79 1.96 -6.59 -3.46
C LEU A 79 1.79 -8.10 -3.48
N LYS A 80 2.40 -8.78 -2.54
CA LYS A 80 2.25 -10.21 -2.30
C LYS A 80 1.41 -10.45 -1.06
N LEU A 81 0.47 -11.40 -1.12
CA LEU A 81 -0.32 -11.81 0.03
C LEU A 81 0.58 -12.45 1.08
N LEU A 82 0.50 -11.95 2.32
CA LEU A 82 1.15 -12.53 3.49
C LEU A 82 0.20 -13.42 4.28
N ASN A 83 -1.06 -12.99 4.40
CA ASN A 83 -2.05 -13.67 5.21
C ASN A 83 -3.47 -13.33 4.75
N ASN A 84 -4.35 -14.33 4.80
CA ASN A 84 -5.78 -14.17 4.56
C ASN A 84 -6.55 -14.86 5.67
N LYS A 85 -7.55 -14.16 6.23
CA LYS A 85 -8.39 -14.67 7.33
C LYS A 85 -9.86 -14.42 7.04
N ASN A 86 -10.67 -15.45 7.21
CA ASN A 86 -12.12 -15.32 7.26
C ASN A 86 -12.52 -14.87 8.66
N LEU A 87 -13.32 -13.81 8.71
CA LEU A 87 -13.91 -13.27 9.93
C LEU A 87 -15.42 -13.53 9.91
N PRO A 88 -16.12 -13.46 11.06
CA PRO A 88 -17.58 -13.62 11.09
C PRO A 88 -18.32 -12.67 10.15
N GLY A 89 -19.47 -13.10 9.62
CA GLY A 89 -20.37 -12.26 8.82
C GLY A 89 -19.85 -11.94 7.41
N GLU A 90 -19.33 -12.94 6.70
CA GLU A 90 -18.83 -12.82 5.32
C GLU A 90 -17.80 -11.69 5.17
N THR A 91 -16.93 -11.58 6.16
CA THR A 91 -15.87 -10.59 6.23
C THR A 91 -14.52 -11.26 6.03
N TYR A 92 -13.69 -10.67 5.19
CA TYR A 92 -12.36 -11.16 4.83
C TYR A 92 -11.30 -10.13 5.20
N LYS A 93 -10.20 -10.59 5.78
CA LYS A 93 -9.04 -9.75 6.09
C LYS A 93 -7.83 -10.28 5.35
N SER A 94 -7.36 -9.54 4.38
CA SER A 94 -6.16 -9.84 3.61
C SER A 94 -5.05 -8.86 3.96
N THR A 95 -3.86 -9.38 4.21
CA THR A 95 -2.66 -8.59 4.48
C THR A 95 -1.65 -8.84 3.37
N TYR A 96 -1.22 -7.79 2.73
CA TYR A 96 -0.25 -7.80 1.64
C TYR A 96 0.99 -7.01 2.00
N SER A 97 2.11 -7.29 1.33
CA SER A 97 3.32 -6.46 1.41
C SER A 97 4.02 -6.32 0.07
N GLY A 98 4.71 -5.21 -0.10
CA GLY A 98 5.54 -4.92 -1.27
C GLY A 98 6.13 -3.52 -1.19
N ASP A 99 7.36 -3.35 -1.66
CA ASP A 99 8.08 -2.08 -1.75
C ASP A 99 8.10 -1.28 -0.43
N GLY A 100 8.26 -1.98 0.70
CA GLY A 100 8.26 -1.37 2.04
C GLY A 100 6.89 -1.02 2.60
N TYR A 101 5.81 -1.28 1.86
CA TYR A 101 4.44 -1.09 2.34
C TYR A 101 3.86 -2.39 2.91
N THR A 102 3.05 -2.24 3.95
CA THR A 102 2.09 -3.25 4.40
C THR A 102 0.69 -2.71 4.13
N VAL A 103 -0.13 -3.50 3.44
CA VAL A 103 -1.49 -3.11 3.06
C VAL A 103 -2.47 -4.12 3.63
N ILE A 104 -3.45 -3.66 4.38
CA ILE A 104 -4.48 -4.50 5.01
C ILE A 104 -5.83 -4.12 4.40
N LEU A 105 -6.43 -5.05 3.69
CA LEU A 105 -7.79 -4.93 3.16
C LEU A 105 -8.72 -5.75 4.04
N ILE A 106 -9.72 -5.09 4.61
CA ILE A 106 -10.85 -5.75 5.27
C ILE A 106 -12.07 -5.48 4.41
N SER A 107 -12.65 -6.53 3.83
CA SER A 107 -13.83 -6.44 2.99
C SER A 107 -14.95 -7.29 3.57
N LYS A 108 -16.17 -6.78 3.48
CA LYS A 108 -17.39 -7.47 3.88
C LYS A 108 -18.36 -7.46 2.71
N THR A 109 -18.90 -8.62 2.38
CA THR A 109 -19.98 -8.74 1.39
C THR A 109 -21.23 -8.02 1.89
N VAL A 110 -21.67 -7.05 1.10
CA VAL A 110 -22.89 -6.26 1.36
C VAL A 110 -24.06 -6.83 0.58
N LYS A 111 -23.80 -7.26 -0.65
CA LYS A 111 -24.83 -7.78 -1.55
C LYS A 111 -24.22 -8.75 -2.55
N GLN A 112 -24.83 -9.92 -2.69
CA GLN A 112 -24.55 -10.80 -3.81
C GLN A 112 -25.20 -10.24 -5.08
N ILE A 113 -24.43 -10.06 -6.15
CA ILE A 113 -24.93 -9.58 -7.44
C ILE A 113 -25.41 -10.76 -8.29
N ASP A 114 -24.58 -11.79 -8.36
CA ASP A 114 -24.87 -13.06 -9.02
C ASP A 114 -24.13 -14.21 -8.31
N VAL A 115 -24.09 -15.40 -8.91
CA VAL A 115 -23.49 -16.60 -8.30
C VAL A 115 -21.99 -16.39 -8.00
N GLU A 116 -21.31 -15.56 -8.78
CA GLU A 116 -19.86 -15.41 -8.74
C GLU A 116 -19.39 -14.04 -8.27
N LYS A 117 -20.29 -13.04 -8.17
CA LYS A 117 -19.92 -11.64 -7.89
C LYS A 117 -20.68 -11.04 -6.72
N SER A 118 -19.97 -10.33 -5.89
CA SER A 118 -20.52 -9.58 -4.76
C SER A 118 -20.12 -8.10 -4.77
N LEU A 119 -20.99 -7.27 -4.21
CA LEU A 119 -20.64 -5.92 -3.79
C LEU A 119 -20.09 -5.99 -2.37
N ASP A 120 -18.96 -5.36 -2.18
CA ASP A 120 -18.27 -5.34 -0.91
C ASP A 120 -18.13 -3.91 -0.38
N SER A 121 -18.08 -3.78 0.93
CA SER A 121 -17.62 -2.59 1.63
C SER A 121 -16.55 -2.95 2.64
N GLY A 122 -15.70 -1.98 2.97
CA GLY A 122 -14.64 -2.30 3.92
C GLY A 122 -13.72 -1.14 4.23
N THR A 123 -12.51 -1.49 4.64
CA THR A 123 -11.44 -0.54 4.93
C THR A 123 -10.13 -1.01 4.32
N LEU A 124 -9.38 -0.05 3.83
CA LEU A 124 -8.01 -0.24 3.36
C LEU A 124 -7.08 0.53 4.30
N GLU A 125 -6.11 -0.17 4.86
CA GLU A 125 -5.08 0.41 5.70
C GLU A 125 -3.73 0.24 5.02
N ILE A 126 -2.99 1.33 4.87
CA ILE A 126 -1.68 1.38 4.22
C ILE A 126 -0.67 1.84 5.26
N ILE A 127 0.38 1.07 5.45
CA ILE A 127 1.41 1.30 6.45
C ILE A 127 2.77 1.34 5.76
N LYS A 128 3.56 2.37 6.05
CA LYS A 128 4.97 2.44 5.67
C LYS A 128 5.74 3.13 6.81
N ASP A 129 6.75 2.45 7.33
CA ASP A 129 7.52 2.92 8.47
C ASP A 129 6.60 3.30 9.66
N LYS A 130 6.63 4.55 10.09
CA LYS A 130 5.77 5.08 11.17
C LYS A 130 4.46 5.67 10.65
N GLN A 131 4.26 5.73 9.33
CA GLN A 131 3.06 6.31 8.73
C GLN A 131 1.98 5.27 8.54
N LYS A 132 0.74 5.68 8.75
CA LYS A 132 -0.44 4.85 8.61
C LYS A 132 -1.59 5.67 8.06
N LEU A 133 -2.17 5.19 6.97
CA LEU A 133 -3.39 5.73 6.39
C LEU A 133 -4.48 4.66 6.42
N LYS A 134 -5.68 5.03 6.86
CA LYS A 134 -6.86 4.16 6.82
C LYS A 134 -8.00 4.87 6.12
N VAL A 135 -8.57 4.23 5.11
CA VAL A 135 -9.67 4.75 4.30
C VAL A 135 -10.79 3.73 4.19
N LYS A 136 -12.03 4.22 4.03
CA LYS A 136 -13.17 3.37 3.66
C LYS A 136 -13.08 3.02 2.18
N VAL A 137 -13.48 1.81 1.82
CA VAL A 137 -13.51 1.34 0.44
C VAL A 137 -14.82 0.66 0.11
N HIS A 138 -15.19 0.74 -1.16
CA HIS A 138 -16.29 0.02 -1.78
C HIS A 138 -15.72 -0.74 -2.96
N GLY A 139 -16.24 -1.92 -3.23
CA GLY A 139 -15.71 -2.74 -4.29
C GLY A 139 -16.67 -3.77 -4.84
N ILE A 140 -16.15 -4.50 -5.78
CA ILE A 140 -16.73 -5.70 -6.33
C ILE A 140 -15.68 -6.80 -6.27
N SER A 141 -16.07 -7.98 -5.85
CA SER A 141 -15.21 -9.15 -5.88
C SER A 141 -15.94 -10.33 -6.52
N GLY A 142 -15.17 -11.19 -7.15
CA GLY A 142 -15.72 -12.39 -7.76
C GLY A 142 -14.95 -12.90 -8.97
N CYS A 143 -15.47 -13.89 -9.55
CA CYS A 143 -14.98 -14.54 -10.74
C CYS A 143 -15.94 -14.28 -11.90
#